data_90aa0d7a44439706d23d01959248d76f
#
_entry.id   90aa0d7a44439706d23d01959248d76f
#
_cell.length_a   1.000
_cell.length_b   1.000
_cell.length_c   1.000
_cell.angle_alpha   90.00
_cell.angle_beta   90.00
_cell.angle_gamma   90.00
#
_symmetry.space_group_name_H-M   'P 1'
#
loop_
_entity.id
_entity.type
_entity.pdbx_description
1 polymer ?
#
loop_
_entity_poly.entity_id
_entity_poly.type
_entity_poly.pdbx_seq_one_letter_code
_entity_poly.pdbx_strand_id
1 'polypeptide(L)'
;MLFKTLSDPTRLRLLNLLAGGDTCVCELTDTLGVVQPKVSRHLARLKRAGLVDARRNGKWIHYRWAQHGDPLVRHVLTGLREWMTKSQAMNGERRRRKKICCRISRRKPKDIL
;
A
#
# COMPACT_ATOMS: atom_id res chain seq x y z
N MET A 1 15.88 -3.35 10.88
CA MET A 1 15.17 -3.38 9.59
C MET A 1 13.88 -2.58 9.59
N LEU A 2 13.05 -2.70 10.64
CA LEU A 2 11.76 -2.00 10.72
C LEU A 2 11.90 -0.49 10.56
N PHE A 3 12.67 0.16 11.42
CA PHE A 3 12.74 1.62 11.42
C PHE A 3 13.42 2.16 10.16
N LYS A 4 14.40 1.44 9.65
CA LYS A 4 15.04 1.82 8.38
C LYS A 4 14.06 1.75 7.23
N THR A 5 13.23 0.72 7.19
CA THR A 5 12.19 0.58 6.17
C THR A 5 11.16 1.69 6.27
N LEU A 6 10.76 2.08 7.49
CA LEU A 6 9.78 3.13 7.71
C LEU A 6 10.33 4.54 7.54
N SER A 7 11.64 4.71 7.39
CA SER A 7 12.25 6.04 7.29
C SER A 7 12.05 6.70 5.92
N ASP A 8 11.59 5.98 4.92
CA ASP A 8 11.38 6.52 3.58
C ASP A 8 9.96 7.06 3.42
N PRO A 9 9.80 8.33 2.99
CA PRO A 9 8.47 8.93 2.84
C PRO A 9 7.56 8.19 1.85
N THR A 10 8.13 7.68 0.75
CA THR A 10 7.34 6.96 -0.26
C THR A 10 6.79 5.65 0.32
N ARG A 11 7.60 4.94 1.12
CA ARG A 11 7.14 3.71 1.76
C ARG A 11 6.04 3.99 2.79
N LEU A 12 6.14 5.10 3.53
CA LEU A 12 5.07 5.50 4.45
C LEU A 12 3.78 5.82 3.71
N ARG A 13 3.89 6.50 2.57
CA ARG A 13 2.71 6.80 1.74
C ARG A 13 2.06 5.52 1.22
N LEU A 14 2.87 4.54 0.79
CA LEU A 14 2.36 3.24 0.36
C LEU A 14 1.61 2.53 1.49
N LEU A 15 2.19 2.49 2.68
CA LEU A 15 1.54 1.90 3.84
C LEU A 15 0.22 2.61 4.17
N ASN A 16 0.19 3.93 4.05
CA ASN A 16 -1.04 4.69 4.27
C ASN A 16 -2.13 4.28 3.30
N LEU A 17 -1.80 4.15 2.01
CA LEU A 17 -2.79 3.73 1.02
C LEU A 17 -3.30 2.32 1.28
N LEU A 18 -2.41 1.43 1.69
CA LEU A 18 -2.77 0.06 2.02
C LEU A 18 -3.58 -0.05 3.32
N ALA A 19 -3.55 0.96 4.16
CA ALA A 19 -4.39 1.00 5.36
C ALA A 19 -5.88 1.04 5.01
N GLY A 20 -6.22 1.46 3.80
CA GLY A 20 -7.60 1.44 3.30
C GLY A 20 -8.06 0.10 2.77
N GLY A 21 -7.19 -0.91 2.71
CA GLY A 21 -7.51 -2.26 2.24
C GLY A 21 -6.59 -2.72 1.12
N ASP A 22 -6.86 -3.90 0.61
CA ASP A 22 -6.08 -4.49 -0.47
C ASP A 22 -6.06 -3.57 -1.69
N THR A 23 -4.88 -3.37 -2.28
CA THR A 23 -4.71 -2.44 -3.37
C THR A 23 -3.75 -3.00 -4.41
N CYS A 24 -4.08 -2.88 -5.69
CA CYS A 24 -3.18 -3.33 -6.75
C CYS A 24 -2.10 -2.29 -7.05
N VAL A 25 -1.00 -2.74 -7.65
CA VAL A 25 0.15 -1.88 -7.96
C VAL A 25 -0.27 -0.71 -8.85
N CYS A 26 -1.15 -0.93 -9.82
CA CYS A 26 -1.57 0.14 -10.73
C CYS A 26 -2.32 1.25 -9.99
N GLU A 27 -3.14 0.91 -9.00
CA GLU A 27 -3.82 1.91 -8.17
C GLU A 27 -2.82 2.73 -7.34
N LEU A 28 -1.81 2.06 -6.79
CA LEU A 28 -0.77 2.72 -6.00
C LEU A 28 0.04 3.66 -6.88
N THR A 29 0.43 3.20 -8.06
CA THR A 29 1.22 3.99 -9.02
C THR A 29 0.46 5.25 -9.44
N ASP A 30 -0.80 5.09 -9.82
CA ASP A 30 -1.62 6.21 -10.24
C ASP A 30 -1.88 7.21 -9.12
N THR A 31 -2.12 6.71 -7.91
CA THR A 31 -2.41 7.57 -6.76
C THR A 31 -1.19 8.39 -6.36
N LEU A 32 -0.01 7.76 -6.32
CA LEU A 32 1.21 8.45 -5.90
C LEU A 32 1.82 9.31 -6.99
N GLY A 33 1.49 9.03 -8.26
CA GLY A 33 2.15 9.70 -9.37
C GLY A 33 3.62 9.34 -9.50
N VAL A 34 4.00 8.14 -9.06
CA VAL A 34 5.36 7.62 -9.09
C VAL A 34 5.42 6.47 -10.08
N VAL A 35 6.51 6.38 -10.85
CA VAL A 35 6.66 5.33 -11.87
C VAL A 35 6.65 3.94 -11.24
N GLN A 36 6.06 2.97 -11.96
CA GLN A 36 5.85 1.62 -11.46
C GLN A 36 7.12 0.92 -10.97
N PRO A 37 8.26 0.97 -11.67
CA PRO A 37 9.47 0.30 -11.17
C PRO A 37 9.89 0.79 -9.80
N LYS A 38 9.73 2.08 -9.52
CA LYS A 38 10.07 2.66 -8.22
C LYS A 38 9.10 2.19 -7.14
N VAL A 39 7.80 2.18 -7.45
CA VAL A 39 6.78 1.67 -6.54
C VAL A 39 7.03 0.20 -6.23
N SER A 40 7.33 -0.60 -7.25
CA SER A 40 7.60 -2.03 -7.08
C SER A 40 8.81 -2.29 -6.19
N ARG A 41 9.87 -1.48 -6.32
CA ARG A 41 11.04 -1.61 -5.46
C ARG A 41 10.73 -1.32 -4.00
N HIS A 42 9.94 -0.29 -3.74
CA HIS A 42 9.52 0.03 -2.37
C HIS A 42 8.63 -1.07 -1.79
N LEU A 43 7.70 -1.59 -2.58
CA LEU A 43 6.85 -2.69 -2.15
C LEU A 43 7.67 -3.95 -1.85
N ALA A 44 8.69 -4.24 -2.66
CA ALA A 44 9.58 -5.38 -2.41
C ALA A 44 10.31 -5.24 -1.07
N ARG A 45 10.76 -4.04 -0.74
CA ARG A 45 11.40 -3.78 0.55
C ARG A 45 10.43 -3.95 1.71
N LEU A 46 9.21 -3.43 1.56
CA LEU A 46 8.18 -3.60 2.58
C LEU A 46 7.85 -5.08 2.80
N LYS A 47 7.74 -5.84 1.71
CA LYS A 47 7.47 -7.27 1.78
C LYS A 47 8.61 -8.03 2.44
N ARG A 48 9.86 -7.71 2.10
CA ARG A 48 11.03 -8.33 2.69
C ARG A 48 11.11 -8.09 4.20
N ALA A 49 10.68 -6.91 4.64
CA ALA A 49 10.62 -6.57 6.05
C ALA A 49 9.42 -7.21 6.76
N GLY A 50 8.54 -7.88 6.04
CA GLY A 50 7.37 -8.53 6.61
C GLY A 50 6.22 -7.59 6.93
N LEU A 51 6.21 -6.38 6.37
CA LEU A 51 5.21 -5.36 6.66
C LEU A 51 4.01 -5.45 5.73
N VAL A 52 4.19 -5.99 4.52
CA VAL A 52 3.11 -6.18 3.56
C VAL A 52 3.17 -7.59 2.97
N ASP A 53 2.01 -8.07 2.54
CA ASP A 53 1.86 -9.31 1.78
C ASP A 53 1.44 -8.99 0.36
N ALA A 54 1.89 -9.81 -0.59
CA ALA A 54 1.47 -9.74 -1.97
C ALA A 54 0.54 -10.90 -2.29
N ARG A 55 -0.53 -10.62 -3.02
CA ARG A 55 -1.49 -11.62 -3.45
C ARG A 55 -1.75 -11.47 -4.94
N ARG A 56 -1.56 -12.57 -5.67
CA ARG A 56 -1.82 -12.55 -7.11
C ARG A 56 -3.25 -12.94 -7.39
N ASN A 57 -3.90 -12.12 -8.22
CA ASN A 57 -5.26 -12.39 -8.68
C ASN A 57 -5.28 -12.21 -10.20
N GLY A 58 -5.10 -13.30 -10.94
CA GLY A 58 -4.96 -13.25 -12.39
C GLY A 58 -3.71 -12.48 -12.81
N LYS A 59 -3.90 -11.42 -13.60
CA LYS A 59 -2.80 -10.55 -14.04
C LYS A 59 -2.43 -9.50 -13.00
N TRP A 60 -3.24 -9.35 -11.95
CA TRP A 60 -3.09 -8.29 -10.97
C TRP A 60 -2.38 -8.80 -9.73
N ILE A 61 -1.51 -7.95 -9.17
CA ILE A 61 -0.88 -8.21 -7.87
C ILE A 61 -1.42 -7.18 -6.90
N HIS A 62 -2.04 -7.68 -5.81
CA HIS A 62 -2.58 -6.85 -4.76
C HIS A 62 -1.68 -6.92 -3.54
N TYR A 63 -1.53 -5.80 -2.85
CA TYR A 63 -0.76 -5.70 -1.62
C TYR A 63 -1.67 -5.32 -0.46
N ARG A 64 -1.31 -5.77 0.73
CA ARG A 64 -2.02 -5.44 1.97
C ARG A 64 -1.04 -5.46 3.13
N TRP A 65 -1.45 -4.85 4.25
CA TRP A 65 -0.68 -4.96 5.49
C TRP A 65 -0.60 -6.41 5.92
N ALA A 66 0.61 -6.86 6.27
CA ALA A 66 0.83 -8.20 6.80
C ALA A 66 0.64 -8.21 8.31
N GLN A 67 0.33 -9.40 8.84
CA GLN A 67 0.44 -9.65 10.27
C GLN A 67 1.86 -10.11 10.56
N HIS A 68 2.65 -9.24 11.18
CA HIS A 68 4.04 -9.56 11.49
C HIS A 68 4.12 -10.52 12.69
N GLY A 69 5.06 -11.48 12.63
CA GLY A 69 5.23 -12.44 13.71
C GLY A 69 5.81 -11.86 15.00
N ASP A 70 6.59 -10.79 14.90
CA ASP A 70 7.22 -10.16 16.07
C ASP A 70 6.21 -9.26 16.80
N PRO A 71 5.95 -9.50 18.10
CA PRO A 71 5.00 -8.68 18.86
C PRO A 71 5.34 -7.20 18.90
N LEU A 72 6.63 -6.85 18.99
CA LEU A 72 7.06 -5.45 19.00
C LEU A 72 6.71 -4.77 17.66
N VAL A 73 7.03 -5.42 16.56
CA VAL A 73 6.73 -4.90 15.23
C VAL A 73 5.22 -4.72 15.06
N ARG A 74 4.43 -5.71 15.48
CA ARG A 74 2.97 -5.60 15.42
C ARG A 74 2.46 -4.41 16.23
N HIS A 75 3.02 -4.19 17.40
CA HIS A 75 2.63 -3.06 18.24
C HIS A 75 2.91 -1.72 17.56
N VAL A 76 4.12 -1.57 17.00
CA VAL A 76 4.50 -0.36 16.26
C VAL A 76 3.61 -0.14 15.06
N LEU A 77 3.36 -1.19 14.28
CA LEU A 77 2.52 -1.09 13.07
C LEU A 77 1.06 -0.77 13.42
N THR A 78 0.53 -1.33 14.49
CA THR A 78 -0.83 -1.03 14.93
C THR A 78 -0.96 0.45 15.28
N GLY A 79 -0.02 0.98 16.05
CA GLY A 79 0.00 2.40 16.41
C GLY A 79 0.14 3.30 15.19
N LEU A 80 1.01 2.93 14.26
CA LEU A 80 1.22 3.68 13.02
C LEU A 80 -0.05 3.71 12.18
N ARG A 81 -0.70 2.56 12.02
CA ARG A 81 -1.93 2.45 11.24
C ARG A 81 -3.06 3.28 11.85
N GLU A 82 -3.20 3.23 13.18
CA GLU A 82 -4.21 4.05 13.87
C GLU A 82 -3.97 5.53 13.63
N TRP A 83 -2.71 5.96 13.75
CA TRP A 83 -2.37 7.36 13.49
C TRP A 83 -2.69 7.75 12.05
N MET A 84 -2.33 6.91 11.09
CA MET A 84 -2.60 7.17 9.67
C MET A 84 -4.09 7.31 9.37
N THR A 85 -4.91 6.43 9.96
CA THR A 85 -6.35 6.46 9.71
C THR A 85 -7.03 7.69 10.32
N LYS A 86 -6.44 8.27 11.36
CA LYS A 86 -6.98 9.47 12.02
C LYS A 86 -6.38 10.76 11.47
N SER A 87 -5.25 10.70 10.77
CA SER A 87 -4.59 11.89 10.25
C SER A 87 -5.32 12.44 9.02
N GLN A 88 -5.67 13.73 9.06
CA GLN A 88 -6.30 14.38 7.92
C GLN A 88 -5.37 14.46 6.71
N ALA A 89 -4.08 14.69 6.95
CA ALA A 89 -3.09 14.75 5.88
C ALA A 89 -3.00 13.43 5.13
N MET A 90 -3.02 12.31 5.84
CA MET A 90 -2.97 10.97 5.24
C MET A 90 -4.29 10.58 4.58
N ASN A 91 -5.39 11.08 5.10
CA ASN A 91 -6.73 10.77 4.60
C ASN A 91 -6.95 11.24 3.17
N GLY A 92 -6.35 12.36 2.77
CA GLY A 92 -6.46 12.89 1.41
C GLY A 92 -5.98 11.92 0.35
N GLU A 93 -4.82 11.29 0.56
CA GLU A 93 -4.30 10.29 -0.38
C GLU A 93 -5.18 9.06 -0.46
N ARG A 94 -5.72 8.59 0.68
CA ARG A 94 -6.60 7.43 0.67
C ARG A 94 -7.90 7.70 -0.09
N ARG A 95 -8.43 8.91 0.00
CA ARG A 95 -9.60 9.32 -0.78
C ARG A 95 -9.29 9.30 -2.27
N ARG A 96 -8.13 9.80 -2.65
CA ARG A 96 -7.68 9.80 -4.04
C ARG A 96 -7.55 8.38 -4.58
N ARG A 97 -6.97 7.47 -3.80
CA ARG A 97 -6.86 6.07 -4.17
C ARG A 97 -8.24 5.47 -4.43
N LYS A 98 -9.21 5.78 -3.57
CA LYS A 98 -10.55 5.24 -3.69
C LYS A 98 -11.21 5.65 -5.00
N LYS A 99 -11.02 6.89 -5.42
CA LYS A 99 -11.53 7.37 -6.72
C LYS A 99 -10.86 6.65 -7.89
N ILE A 100 -9.56 6.46 -7.82
CA ILE A 100 -8.80 5.75 -8.86
C ILE A 100 -9.20 4.29 -8.92
N CYS A 101 -9.38 3.66 -7.77
CA CYS A 101 -9.84 2.28 -7.67
C CYS A 101 -11.18 2.10 -8.39
N CYS A 102 -12.13 3.01 -8.17
CA CYS A 102 -13.42 2.94 -8.85
C CYS A 102 -13.27 3.04 -10.37
N ARG A 103 -12.41 3.92 -10.85
CA ARG A 103 -12.15 4.07 -12.29
C ARG A 103 -11.54 2.81 -12.89
N ILE A 104 -10.55 2.25 -12.22
CA ILE A 104 -9.88 1.03 -12.67
C ILE A 104 -10.86 -0.15 -12.67
N SER A 105 -11.67 -0.26 -11.64
CA SER A 105 -12.68 -1.32 -11.54
C SER A 105 -13.69 -1.26 -12.69
N ARG A 106 -14.09 -0.04 -13.09
CA ARG A 106 -15.02 0.13 -14.21
C ARG A 106 -14.43 -0.32 -15.54
N ARG A 107 -13.12 -0.14 -15.73
CA ARG A 107 -12.43 -0.53 -16.97
C ARG A 107 -11.97 -1.98 -16.96
N LYS A 108 -11.90 -2.56 -15.79
CA LYS A 108 -11.27 -3.85 -15.57
C LYS A 108 -11.76 -4.98 -16.48
N PRO A 109 -13.06 -5.19 -16.68
CA PRO A 109 -13.53 -6.30 -17.53
C PRO A 109 -13.04 -6.21 -18.97
N LYS A 110 -12.84 -4.99 -19.48
CA LYS A 110 -12.36 -4.77 -20.84
C LYS A 110 -10.83 -4.78 -20.92
N ASP A 111 -10.16 -4.28 -19.91
CA ASP A 111 -8.71 -4.09 -19.92
C ASP A 111 -7.95 -5.37 -19.61
N ILE A 112 -8.57 -6.30 -18.90
CA ILE A 112 -7.95 -7.58 -18.55
C ILE A 112 -8.05 -8.59 -19.70
N LEU A 113 -9.11 -8.50 -20.45
CA LEU A 113 -9.35 -9.37 -21.58
C LEU A 113 -8.65 -8.87 -22.84
#